data_23319404c8d919ca713fda5009af3452
#
_entry.id   23319404c8d919ca713fda5009af3452
#
_cell.length_a   1.000
_cell.length_b   1.000
_cell.length_c   1.000
_cell.angle_alpha   90.00
_cell.angle_beta   90.00
_cell.angle_gamma   90.00
#
_symmetry.space_group_name_H-M   'P 1'
#
loop_
_entity.id
_entity.type
_entity.pdbx_description
1 polymer ?
#
loop_
_entity_poly.entity_id
_entity_poly.type
_entity_poly.pdbx_seq_one_letter_code
_entity_poly.pdbx_strand_id
1 'polypeptide(L)'
;MQKFNLQVIAFSRKSRKYNSYKGVKGRIAPNRIKRRFHCNQPHQKITTDTTEFKYYELDANGALKVRKLYLDPFMDLYNLEIISFSISPTPSAESILSAQKQAIKKTADAKYRRTFHSDRGWGYQMKAYQHNLKVHNIFQSMSRNGNCLDNSPMENFFAILKQELYYGNTFHSYDELKMAIENYIMYYNTKRIKERLNWLSPIDYRLATTAA
;
A
#
# COMPACT_ATOMS: atom_id res chain seq x y z
N MET A 1 23.18 -4.52 -22.22
CA MET A 1 22.21 -3.41 -22.20
C MET A 1 22.31 -2.54 -23.45
N GLN A 2 23.47 -1.96 -23.81
CA GLN A 2 23.64 -1.18 -25.04
C GLN A 2 23.31 -1.96 -26.33
N LYS A 3 23.67 -3.25 -26.42
CA LYS A 3 23.44 -4.13 -27.58
C LYS A 3 21.94 -4.38 -27.90
N PHE A 4 21.05 -4.14 -26.95
CA PHE A 4 19.59 -4.35 -27.09
C PHE A 4 18.78 -3.04 -26.97
N ASN A 5 19.45 -1.91 -26.96
CA ASN A 5 18.82 -0.60 -26.78
C ASN A 5 17.95 -0.48 -25.51
N LEU A 6 18.26 -1.28 -24.48
CA LEU A 6 17.58 -1.27 -23.21
C LEU A 6 18.14 -0.12 -22.35
N GLN A 7 17.49 1.02 -22.43
CA GLN A 7 17.78 2.16 -21.56
C GLN A 7 16.83 2.14 -20.35
N VAL A 8 17.39 2.36 -19.15
CA VAL A 8 16.58 2.66 -17.98
C VAL A 8 16.00 4.04 -18.20
N ILE A 9 14.68 4.15 -18.34
CA ILE A 9 13.97 5.42 -18.32
C ILE A 9 14.32 6.09 -16.99
N ALA A 10 14.94 7.26 -17.06
CA ALA A 10 15.50 7.95 -15.91
C ALA A 10 14.47 8.06 -14.77
N PHE A 11 14.77 7.43 -13.64
CA PHE A 11 13.98 7.50 -12.42
C PHE A 11 14.23 8.86 -11.77
N SER A 12 13.54 9.90 -12.20
CA SER A 12 13.65 11.23 -11.59
C SER A 12 12.89 11.25 -10.27
N ARG A 13 13.61 11.11 -9.16
CA ARG A 13 13.06 11.22 -7.82
C ARG A 13 12.71 12.68 -7.53
N LYS A 14 11.44 13.06 -7.65
CA LYS A 14 10.97 14.36 -7.15
C LYS A 14 10.97 14.30 -5.62
N SER A 15 11.91 15.03 -5.00
CA SER A 15 11.92 15.25 -3.55
C SER A 15 10.64 16.00 -3.14
N ARG A 16 9.76 15.36 -2.38
CA ARG A 16 8.63 16.05 -1.73
C ARG A 16 8.99 16.34 -0.29
N LYS A 17 8.74 17.58 0.15
CA LYS A 17 8.81 17.90 1.59
C LYS A 17 7.83 16.99 2.35
N TYR A 18 8.36 16.23 3.28
CA TYR A 18 7.57 15.43 4.20
C TYR A 18 6.69 16.35 5.05
N ASN A 19 5.38 16.11 5.04
CA ASN A 19 4.42 16.84 5.86
C ASN A 19 3.70 15.83 6.77
N SER A 20 4.13 15.75 8.02
CA SER A 20 3.48 14.88 9.01
C SER A 20 2.11 15.44 9.40
N TYR A 21 1.15 14.54 9.63
CA TYR A 21 -0.17 14.90 10.13
C TYR A 21 -0.09 15.70 11.43
N LYS A 22 -0.69 16.92 11.41
CA LYS A 22 -0.70 17.86 12.55
C LYS A 22 -2.02 17.89 13.33
N GLY A 23 -2.96 16.97 13.05
CA GLY A 23 -4.26 16.92 13.73
C GLY A 23 -4.22 16.39 15.16
N VAL A 24 -5.39 16.35 15.81
CA VAL A 24 -5.57 15.82 17.17
C VAL A 24 -5.06 14.38 17.24
N LYS A 25 -4.12 14.13 18.13
CA LYS A 25 -3.50 12.81 18.30
C LYS A 25 -4.46 11.88 19.03
N GLY A 26 -4.97 10.86 18.35
CA GLY A 26 -5.62 9.72 18.96
C GLY A 26 -4.61 8.81 19.69
N ARG A 27 -5.02 7.60 20.04
CA ARG A 27 -4.13 6.63 20.68
C ARG A 27 -3.09 6.10 19.70
N ILE A 28 -1.81 6.32 19.98
CA ILE A 28 -0.67 5.87 19.18
C ILE A 28 -0.18 4.53 19.72
N ALA A 29 -0.08 3.53 18.83
CA ALA A 29 0.50 2.23 19.17
C ALA A 29 2.05 2.28 19.11
N PRO A 30 2.76 1.45 19.91
CA PRO A 30 4.21 1.38 19.86
C PRO A 30 4.70 0.80 18.52
N ASN A 31 5.86 1.24 18.05
CA ASN A 31 6.51 0.64 16.87
C ASN A 31 7.05 -0.75 17.23
N ARG A 32 6.33 -1.80 16.82
CA ARG A 32 6.71 -3.20 17.06
C ARG A 32 7.61 -3.76 15.98
N ILE A 33 7.50 -3.25 14.74
CA ILE A 33 8.31 -3.72 13.60
C ILE A 33 9.76 -3.26 13.73
N LYS A 34 10.00 -2.01 14.16
CA LYS A 34 11.35 -1.43 14.34
C LYS A 34 12.23 -1.65 13.09
N ARG A 35 11.68 -1.40 11.91
CA ARG A 35 12.31 -1.61 10.58
C ARG A 35 12.71 -3.06 10.26
N ARG A 36 12.29 -4.04 11.05
CA ARG A 36 12.48 -5.46 10.74
C ARG A 36 11.43 -5.94 9.75
N PHE A 37 11.61 -5.55 8.48
CA PHE A 37 10.65 -5.81 7.39
C PHE A 37 10.78 -7.22 6.79
N HIS A 38 11.74 -7.99 7.25
CA HIS A 38 11.84 -9.40 6.86
C HIS A 38 10.91 -10.24 7.74
N CYS A 39 10.23 -11.18 7.11
CA CYS A 39 9.37 -12.18 7.75
C CYS A 39 9.72 -13.55 7.23
N ASN A 40 9.69 -14.55 8.10
CA ASN A 40 9.94 -15.95 7.75
C ASN A 40 8.65 -16.71 7.43
N GLN A 41 7.49 -16.10 7.67
CA GLN A 41 6.19 -16.74 7.49
C GLN A 41 5.20 -15.76 6.85
N PRO A 42 4.34 -16.24 5.93
CA PRO A 42 3.28 -15.44 5.33
C PRO A 42 2.37 -14.83 6.40
N HIS A 43 1.78 -13.70 6.10
CA HIS A 43 0.76 -13.03 6.93
C HIS A 43 1.21 -12.60 8.34
N GLN A 44 2.51 -12.71 8.67
CA GLN A 44 3.00 -12.35 10.01
C GLN A 44 3.02 -10.84 10.24
N LYS A 45 3.47 -10.09 9.26
CA LYS A 45 3.55 -8.62 9.35
C LYS A 45 2.92 -8.03 8.09
N ILE A 46 1.87 -7.28 8.30
CA ILE A 46 1.15 -6.56 7.25
C ILE A 46 1.42 -5.08 7.42
N THR A 47 1.75 -4.39 6.34
CA THR A 47 1.90 -2.93 6.36
C THR A 47 0.85 -2.27 5.47
N THR A 48 0.47 -1.04 5.83
CA THR A 48 -0.51 -0.23 5.11
C THR A 48 -0.13 1.24 5.14
N ASP A 49 -0.59 1.97 4.16
CA ASP A 49 -0.53 3.42 4.07
C ASP A 49 -1.52 3.90 3.02
N THR A 50 -1.83 5.20 2.99
CA THR A 50 -2.72 5.80 2.00
C THR A 50 -1.91 6.60 0.99
N THR A 51 -2.22 6.45 -0.30
CA THR A 51 -1.63 7.29 -1.35
C THR A 51 -2.69 7.97 -2.19
N GLU A 52 -2.38 9.21 -2.61
CA GLU A 52 -3.24 10.05 -3.45
C GLU A 52 -2.77 10.00 -4.91
N PHE A 53 -3.74 9.94 -5.82
CA PHE A 53 -3.60 10.17 -7.25
C PHE A 53 -4.49 11.33 -7.70
N LYS A 54 -4.22 11.87 -8.87
CA LYS A 54 -5.04 12.90 -9.52
C LYS A 54 -5.48 12.43 -10.89
N TYR A 55 -6.69 12.79 -11.28
CA TYR A 55 -7.22 12.62 -12.62
C TYR A 55 -7.95 13.89 -13.04
N TYR A 56 -8.33 13.99 -14.29
CA TYR A 56 -8.82 15.22 -14.90
C TYR A 56 -10.16 14.96 -15.54
N GLU A 57 -11.18 15.68 -15.13
CA GLU A 57 -12.53 15.62 -15.69
C GLU A 57 -12.90 16.95 -16.32
N LEU A 58 -13.71 16.92 -17.38
CA LEU A 58 -14.39 18.12 -17.88
C LEU A 58 -15.68 18.32 -17.06
N ASP A 59 -15.90 19.52 -16.59
CA ASP A 59 -17.19 19.86 -15.97
C ASP A 59 -18.26 20.13 -17.04
N ALA A 60 -19.49 20.40 -16.60
CA ALA A 60 -20.63 20.69 -17.48
C ALA A 60 -20.40 21.91 -18.42
N ASN A 61 -19.45 22.78 -18.10
CA ASN A 61 -19.09 23.95 -18.90
C ASN A 61 -17.84 23.69 -19.78
N GLY A 62 -17.34 22.44 -19.81
CA GLY A 62 -16.12 22.09 -20.56
C GLY A 62 -14.81 22.52 -19.90
N ALA A 63 -14.84 23.01 -18.66
CA ALA A 63 -13.64 23.38 -17.93
C ALA A 63 -12.96 22.15 -17.29
N LEU A 64 -11.62 22.08 -17.40
CA LEU A 64 -10.85 20.99 -16.84
C LEU A 64 -10.78 21.09 -15.32
N LYS A 65 -11.29 20.07 -14.62
CA LYS A 65 -11.23 19.94 -13.16
C LYS A 65 -10.28 18.83 -12.72
N VAL A 66 -9.41 19.17 -11.77
CA VAL A 66 -8.52 18.19 -11.11
C VAL A 66 -9.29 17.51 -9.99
N ARG A 67 -9.44 16.20 -10.08
CA ARG A 67 -10.04 15.34 -9.06
C ARG A 67 -8.99 14.44 -8.42
N LYS A 68 -9.36 13.85 -7.29
CA LYS A 68 -8.47 12.98 -6.51
C LYS A 68 -9.06 11.59 -6.38
N LEU A 69 -8.15 10.62 -6.26
CA LEU A 69 -8.44 9.24 -5.94
C LEU A 69 -7.45 8.79 -4.88
N TYR A 70 -7.92 8.03 -3.91
CA TYR A 70 -7.14 7.51 -2.80
C TYR A 70 -7.10 5.98 -2.85
N LEU A 71 -5.91 5.42 -2.63
CA LEU A 71 -5.67 3.99 -2.56
C LEU A 71 -5.14 3.64 -1.18
N ASP A 72 -5.80 2.68 -0.50
CA ASP A 72 -5.50 2.16 0.83
C ASP A 72 -5.12 0.67 0.74
N PRO A 73 -3.89 0.30 0.37
CA PRO A 73 -3.48 -1.10 0.24
C PRO A 73 -2.96 -1.66 1.57
N PHE A 74 -3.10 -2.98 1.71
CA PHE A 74 -2.46 -3.78 2.75
C PHE A 74 -1.50 -4.76 2.11
N MET A 75 -0.23 -4.71 2.50
CA MET A 75 0.87 -5.51 1.94
C MET A 75 1.40 -6.50 2.98
N ASP A 76 1.55 -7.75 2.59
CA ASP A 76 2.29 -8.74 3.37
C ASP A 76 3.81 -8.51 3.23
N LEU A 77 4.52 -8.35 4.34
CA LEU A 77 5.96 -8.16 4.34
C LEU A 77 6.77 -9.45 4.07
N TYR A 78 6.11 -10.61 4.06
CA TYR A 78 6.74 -11.89 3.70
C TYR A 78 7.14 -11.92 2.22
N ASN A 79 6.15 -11.72 1.36
CA ASN A 79 6.30 -11.83 -0.10
C ASN A 79 6.01 -10.51 -0.84
N LEU A 80 5.71 -9.42 -0.13
CA LEU A 80 5.34 -8.11 -0.69
C LEU A 80 4.04 -8.12 -1.51
N GLU A 81 3.17 -9.11 -1.31
CA GLU A 81 1.85 -9.20 -1.94
C GLU A 81 0.90 -8.13 -1.41
N ILE A 82 0.18 -7.46 -2.29
CA ILE A 82 -0.96 -6.63 -1.90
C ILE A 82 -2.15 -7.55 -1.64
N ILE A 83 -2.37 -7.86 -0.37
CA ILE A 83 -3.40 -8.82 0.05
C ILE A 83 -4.82 -8.27 0.00
N SER A 84 -4.97 -6.98 0.21
CA SER A 84 -6.24 -6.26 0.05
C SER A 84 -5.99 -4.81 -0.24
N PHE A 85 -6.97 -4.13 -0.79
CA PHE A 85 -6.96 -2.69 -0.98
C PHE A 85 -8.38 -2.14 -1.10
N SER A 86 -8.51 -0.84 -0.94
CA SER A 86 -9.72 -0.09 -1.28
C SER A 86 -9.33 1.16 -2.07
N ILE A 87 -10.24 1.58 -2.95
CA ILE A 87 -10.09 2.81 -3.75
C ILE A 87 -11.29 3.69 -3.49
N SER A 88 -11.06 4.98 -3.23
CA SER A 88 -12.13 5.93 -2.93
C SER A 88 -11.85 7.32 -3.52
N PRO A 89 -12.89 8.12 -3.83
CA PRO A 89 -12.72 9.48 -4.35
C PRO A 89 -12.31 10.49 -3.26
N THR A 90 -12.49 10.13 -2.00
CA THR A 90 -12.14 10.99 -0.85
C THR A 90 -11.45 10.17 0.23
N PRO A 91 -10.61 10.78 1.10
CA PRO A 91 -10.08 10.09 2.27
C PRO A 91 -11.24 9.65 3.16
N SER A 92 -11.46 8.35 3.28
CA SER A 92 -12.65 7.78 3.91
C SER A 92 -12.29 6.76 4.99
N ALA A 93 -12.93 6.89 6.15
CA ALA A 93 -12.85 5.88 7.20
C ALA A 93 -13.36 4.52 6.72
N GLU A 94 -14.44 4.54 5.95
CA GLU A 94 -15.07 3.34 5.39
C GLU A 94 -14.12 2.60 4.44
N SER A 95 -13.42 3.33 3.56
CA SER A 95 -12.42 2.79 2.63
C SER A 95 -11.34 2.03 3.41
N ILE A 96 -10.68 2.70 4.36
CA ILE A 96 -9.62 2.09 5.18
C ILE A 96 -10.13 0.86 5.95
N LEU A 97 -11.31 0.95 6.57
CA LEU A 97 -11.91 -0.15 7.33
C LEU A 97 -12.34 -1.33 6.45
N SER A 98 -12.80 -1.06 5.23
CA SER A 98 -13.14 -2.09 4.25
C SER A 98 -11.89 -2.89 3.85
N ALA A 99 -10.82 -2.20 3.46
CA ALA A 99 -9.55 -2.84 3.12
C ALA A 99 -8.95 -3.60 4.33
N GLN A 100 -9.04 -3.03 5.55
CA GLN A 100 -8.61 -3.68 6.79
C GLN A 100 -9.36 -5.00 7.04
N LYS A 101 -10.70 -4.99 6.93
CA LYS A 101 -11.53 -6.19 7.13
C LYS A 101 -11.17 -7.29 6.14
N GLN A 102 -10.94 -6.94 4.88
CA GLN A 102 -10.49 -7.89 3.86
C GLN A 102 -9.10 -8.45 4.19
N ALA A 103 -8.14 -7.60 4.62
CA ALA A 103 -6.82 -8.06 5.05
C ALA A 103 -6.90 -9.01 6.24
N ILE A 104 -7.73 -8.69 7.24
CA ILE A 104 -7.96 -9.55 8.41
C ILE A 104 -8.50 -10.90 7.99
N LYS A 105 -9.49 -10.94 7.08
CA LYS A 105 -10.09 -12.17 6.56
C LYS A 105 -9.08 -13.01 5.78
N LYS A 106 -8.33 -12.39 4.86
CA LYS A 106 -7.32 -13.09 4.03
C LYS A 106 -6.15 -13.66 4.83
N THR A 107 -5.87 -13.10 6.00
CA THR A 107 -4.78 -13.53 6.88
C THR A 107 -5.26 -14.36 8.08
N ALA A 108 -6.53 -14.81 8.09
CA ALA A 108 -7.12 -15.53 9.22
C ALA A 108 -6.55 -16.93 9.42
N ASP A 109 -5.90 -17.50 8.41
CA ASP A 109 -5.20 -18.78 8.42
C ASP A 109 -3.89 -18.78 9.23
N ALA A 110 -3.37 -17.61 9.56
CA ALA A 110 -2.14 -17.46 10.33
C ALA A 110 -2.28 -18.06 11.74
N LYS A 111 -1.48 -19.11 12.04
CA LYS A 111 -1.47 -19.81 13.34
C LYS A 111 -0.77 -19.05 14.46
N TYR A 112 -0.27 -17.84 14.21
CA TYR A 112 0.46 -16.97 15.14
C TYR A 112 -0.17 -15.58 15.17
N ARG A 113 0.20 -14.80 16.17
CA ARG A 113 -0.31 -13.44 16.30
C ARG A 113 0.27 -12.51 15.26
N ARG A 114 -0.57 -11.96 14.41
CA ARG A 114 -0.24 -11.02 13.34
C ARG A 114 0.09 -9.64 13.87
N THR A 115 0.82 -8.86 13.08
CA THR A 115 1.11 -7.44 13.36
C THR A 115 0.72 -6.60 12.14
N PHE A 116 -0.17 -5.63 12.34
CA PHE A 116 -0.52 -4.65 11.31
C PHE A 116 0.18 -3.33 11.62
N HIS A 117 0.97 -2.86 10.67
CA HIS A 117 1.79 -1.66 10.78
C HIS A 117 1.31 -0.56 9.85
N SER A 118 1.31 0.67 10.35
CA SER A 118 0.98 1.87 9.57
C SER A 118 1.84 3.06 9.99
N ASP A 119 1.70 4.16 9.28
CA ASP A 119 2.08 5.46 9.79
C ASP A 119 1.15 5.92 10.93
N ARG A 120 1.28 7.19 11.34
CA ARG A 120 0.40 7.82 12.35
C ARG A 120 -0.77 8.58 11.72
N GLY A 121 -1.21 8.23 10.54
CA GLY A 121 -2.37 8.82 9.90
C GLY A 121 -3.65 8.68 10.75
N TRP A 122 -4.56 9.62 10.61
CA TRP A 122 -5.80 9.68 11.39
C TRP A 122 -6.62 8.39 11.28
N GLY A 123 -6.66 7.81 10.09
CA GLY A 123 -7.42 6.58 9.81
C GLY A 123 -7.01 5.40 10.69
N TYR A 124 -5.72 5.27 10.97
CA TYR A 124 -5.17 4.18 11.79
C TYR A 124 -5.28 4.44 13.29
N GLN A 125 -5.61 5.67 13.68
CA GLN A 125 -5.87 6.08 15.07
C GLN A 125 -7.34 5.95 15.46
N MET A 126 -8.24 5.66 14.52
CA MET A 126 -9.68 5.51 14.78
C MET A 126 -9.96 4.36 15.76
N LYS A 127 -10.91 4.57 16.66
CA LYS A 127 -11.39 3.54 17.60
C LYS A 127 -11.86 2.27 16.86
N ALA A 128 -12.58 2.43 15.75
CA ALA A 128 -13.07 1.30 14.93
C ALA A 128 -11.91 0.46 14.35
N TYR A 129 -10.86 1.12 13.82
CA TYR A 129 -9.67 0.44 13.30
C TYR A 129 -8.97 -0.38 14.40
N GLN A 130 -8.76 0.24 15.57
CA GLN A 130 -8.12 -0.40 16.71
C GLN A 130 -8.97 -1.55 17.28
N HIS A 131 -10.28 -1.35 17.35
CA HIS A 131 -11.24 -2.37 17.81
C HIS A 131 -11.19 -3.62 16.92
N ASN A 132 -11.23 -3.46 15.61
CA ASN A 132 -11.12 -4.58 14.66
C ASN A 132 -9.83 -5.39 14.89
N LEU A 133 -8.69 -4.73 15.07
CA LEU A 133 -7.43 -5.44 15.36
C LEU A 133 -7.47 -6.18 16.69
N LYS A 134 -8.03 -5.55 17.72
CA LYS A 134 -8.14 -6.14 19.07
C LYS A 134 -9.02 -7.39 19.07
N VAL A 135 -10.19 -7.34 18.46
CA VAL A 135 -11.14 -8.47 18.37
C VAL A 135 -10.51 -9.68 17.67
N HIS A 136 -9.67 -9.44 16.66
CA HIS A 136 -8.99 -10.51 15.92
C HIS A 136 -7.59 -10.84 16.48
N ASN A 137 -7.27 -10.40 17.68
CA ASN A 137 -5.99 -10.64 18.37
C ASN A 137 -4.76 -10.23 17.52
N ILE A 138 -4.84 -9.09 16.83
CA ILE A 138 -3.78 -8.54 15.98
C ILE A 138 -3.08 -7.41 16.71
N PHE A 139 -1.75 -7.40 16.70
CA PHE A 139 -0.98 -6.28 17.21
C PHE A 139 -1.07 -5.08 16.26
N GLN A 140 -1.42 -3.92 16.81
CA GLN A 140 -1.19 -2.67 16.11
C GLN A 140 0.25 -2.21 16.31
N SER A 141 0.86 -1.71 15.24
CA SER A 141 2.18 -1.10 15.23
C SER A 141 2.13 0.19 14.44
N MET A 142 2.78 1.24 14.90
CA MET A 142 2.84 2.53 14.22
C MET A 142 4.28 3.02 14.08
N SER A 143 4.57 3.72 12.99
CA SER A 143 5.84 4.39 12.74
C SER A 143 6.17 5.41 13.83
N ARG A 144 7.45 5.68 14.04
CA ARG A 144 7.87 6.79 14.90
C ARG A 144 7.50 8.14 14.29
N ASN A 145 7.38 9.15 15.11
CA ASN A 145 7.04 10.51 14.62
C ASN A 145 8.08 11.02 13.62
N GLY A 146 7.60 11.51 12.47
CA GLY A 146 8.49 12.09 11.47
C GLY A 146 9.45 11.11 10.78
N ASN A 147 9.23 9.79 10.90
CA ASN A 147 10.17 8.79 10.38
C ASN A 147 9.51 7.94 9.28
N CYS A 148 9.60 8.43 8.04
CA CYS A 148 9.09 7.74 6.86
C CYS A 148 9.76 6.37 6.64
N LEU A 149 11.04 6.21 7.01
CA LEU A 149 11.75 4.94 6.87
C LEU A 149 11.13 3.78 7.66
N ASP A 150 10.25 4.08 8.61
CA ASP A 150 9.56 3.04 9.38
C ASP A 150 8.45 2.33 8.58
N ASN A 151 8.08 2.86 7.37
CA ASN A 151 7.13 2.23 6.44
C ASN A 151 7.69 2.13 5.00
N SER A 152 9.00 2.00 4.85
CA SER A 152 9.69 2.02 3.56
C SER A 152 9.21 0.96 2.54
N PRO A 153 8.73 -0.25 2.89
CA PRO A 153 8.21 -1.19 1.91
C PRO A 153 6.97 -0.65 1.19
N MET A 154 6.07 0.04 1.90
CA MET A 154 4.88 0.64 1.30
C MET A 154 5.23 1.86 0.47
N GLU A 155 6.15 2.72 0.94
CA GLU A 155 6.66 3.85 0.16
C GLU A 155 7.30 3.38 -1.16
N ASN A 156 8.07 2.27 -1.13
CA ASN A 156 8.65 1.68 -2.33
C ASN A 156 7.58 1.16 -3.29
N PHE A 157 6.55 0.47 -2.79
CA PHE A 157 5.42 0.05 -3.61
C PHE A 157 4.74 1.23 -4.30
N PHE A 158 4.46 2.31 -3.58
CA PHE A 158 3.85 3.51 -4.16
C PHE A 158 4.74 4.18 -5.20
N ALA A 159 6.05 4.22 -4.95
CA ALA A 159 6.99 4.77 -5.91
C ALA A 159 6.99 3.97 -7.23
N ILE A 160 7.02 2.65 -7.13
CA ILE A 160 7.01 1.75 -8.29
C ILE A 160 5.68 1.85 -9.04
N LEU A 161 4.54 1.76 -8.33
CA LEU A 161 3.22 1.89 -8.93
C LEU A 161 3.06 3.23 -9.66
N LYS A 162 3.49 4.34 -9.04
CA LYS A 162 3.43 5.66 -9.68
C LYS A 162 4.37 5.77 -10.87
N GLN A 163 5.53 5.16 -10.82
CA GLN A 163 6.50 5.19 -11.90
C GLN A 163 6.05 4.35 -13.11
N GLU A 164 5.50 3.16 -12.86
CA GLU A 164 5.16 2.21 -13.91
C GLU A 164 3.77 2.45 -14.50
N LEU A 165 2.83 2.98 -13.71
CA LEU A 165 1.45 3.19 -14.14
C LEU A 165 1.07 4.66 -14.33
N TYR A 166 1.47 5.53 -13.40
CA TYR A 166 0.83 6.83 -13.26
C TYR A 166 1.62 7.97 -13.93
N TYR A 167 2.95 8.01 -13.76
CA TYR A 167 3.74 9.08 -14.37
C TYR A 167 3.86 8.87 -15.88
N GLY A 168 3.60 9.94 -16.64
CA GLY A 168 3.57 9.90 -18.10
C GLY A 168 2.20 9.56 -18.70
N ASN A 169 1.22 9.16 -17.89
CA ASN A 169 -0.15 8.92 -18.31
C ASN A 169 -1.09 10.00 -17.72
N THR A 170 -2.12 10.33 -18.48
CA THR A 170 -3.20 11.23 -18.06
C THR A 170 -4.50 10.44 -18.01
N PHE A 171 -5.20 10.50 -16.91
CA PHE A 171 -6.47 9.80 -16.70
C PHE A 171 -7.61 10.82 -16.70
N HIS A 172 -8.70 10.49 -17.41
CA HIS A 172 -9.81 11.40 -17.67
C HIS A 172 -11.08 11.08 -16.89
N SER A 173 -11.09 9.97 -16.13
CA SER A 173 -12.20 9.64 -15.23
C SER A 173 -11.72 8.89 -14.00
N TYR A 174 -12.59 8.87 -12.98
CA TYR A 174 -12.40 8.05 -11.77
C TYR A 174 -12.28 6.56 -12.12
N ASP A 175 -13.19 6.06 -12.96
CA ASP A 175 -13.28 4.64 -13.30
C ASP A 175 -12.08 4.20 -14.14
N GLU A 176 -11.60 5.04 -15.06
CA GLU A 176 -10.38 4.77 -15.84
C GLU A 176 -9.16 4.58 -14.92
N LEU A 177 -8.92 5.53 -14.03
CA LEU A 177 -7.80 5.47 -13.08
C LEU A 177 -7.95 4.31 -12.09
N LYS A 178 -9.15 4.07 -11.59
CA LYS A 178 -9.46 2.95 -10.70
C LYS A 178 -9.15 1.62 -11.37
N MET A 179 -9.68 1.39 -12.57
CA MET A 179 -9.44 0.16 -13.34
C MET A 179 -7.94 -0.04 -13.63
N ALA A 180 -7.22 1.02 -13.97
CA ALA A 180 -5.79 0.96 -14.21
C ALA A 180 -5.02 0.54 -12.96
N ILE A 181 -5.38 1.08 -11.79
CA ILE A 181 -4.76 0.68 -10.50
C ILE A 181 -5.09 -0.77 -10.15
N GLU A 182 -6.34 -1.21 -10.32
CA GLU A 182 -6.77 -2.59 -10.05
C GLU A 182 -6.00 -3.58 -10.93
N ASN A 183 -5.90 -3.31 -12.23
CA ASN A 183 -5.13 -4.12 -13.19
C ASN A 183 -3.62 -4.13 -12.85
N TYR A 184 -3.08 -2.98 -12.43
CA TYR A 184 -1.68 -2.91 -12.01
C TYR A 184 -1.42 -3.76 -10.75
N ILE A 185 -2.29 -3.72 -9.75
CA ILE A 185 -2.13 -4.53 -8.54
C ILE A 185 -2.20 -6.03 -8.89
N MET A 186 -3.08 -6.41 -9.79
CA MET A 186 -3.14 -7.80 -10.29
C MET A 186 -1.83 -8.19 -10.99
N TYR A 187 -1.33 -7.37 -11.92
CA TYR A 187 -0.03 -7.57 -12.58
C TYR A 187 1.12 -7.64 -11.56
N TYR A 188 1.17 -6.71 -10.61
CA TYR A 188 2.17 -6.65 -9.56
C TYR A 188 2.23 -7.94 -8.73
N ASN A 189 1.07 -8.46 -8.35
CA ASN A 189 0.96 -9.66 -7.53
C ASN A 189 1.29 -10.95 -8.29
N THR A 190 0.92 -11.02 -9.59
CA THR A 190 0.94 -12.29 -10.35
C THR A 190 2.05 -12.40 -11.39
N LYS A 191 2.61 -11.27 -11.85
CA LYS A 191 3.57 -11.25 -12.98
C LYS A 191 4.83 -10.46 -12.72
N ARG A 192 4.77 -9.42 -11.87
CA ARG A 192 5.91 -8.55 -11.64
C ARG A 192 6.97 -9.24 -10.79
N ILE A 193 8.06 -9.68 -11.42
CA ILE A 193 9.18 -10.36 -10.76
C ILE A 193 9.99 -9.39 -9.89
N LYS A 194 10.59 -9.92 -8.83
CA LYS A 194 11.45 -9.18 -7.90
C LYS A 194 12.68 -9.99 -7.54
N GLU A 195 13.85 -9.37 -7.63
CA GLU A 195 15.13 -10.00 -7.23
C GLU A 195 15.07 -10.56 -5.80
N ARG A 196 14.55 -9.77 -4.84
CA ARG A 196 14.37 -10.19 -3.44
C ARG A 196 13.50 -11.45 -3.27
N LEU A 197 12.66 -11.77 -4.24
CA LEU A 197 11.78 -12.93 -4.26
C LEU A 197 12.30 -14.03 -5.21
N ASN A 198 13.61 -14.13 -5.37
CA ASN A 198 14.25 -15.08 -6.28
C ASN A 198 13.71 -14.97 -7.71
N TRP A 199 13.46 -13.76 -8.19
CA TRP A 199 12.91 -13.45 -9.51
C TRP A 199 11.51 -14.01 -9.74
N LEU A 200 10.76 -14.28 -8.68
CA LEU A 200 9.35 -14.67 -8.73
C LEU A 200 8.44 -13.46 -8.51
N SER A 201 7.18 -13.60 -8.91
CA SER A 201 6.13 -12.68 -8.50
C SER A 201 5.79 -12.87 -7.02
N PRO A 202 5.15 -11.89 -6.35
CA PRO A 202 4.71 -12.03 -4.97
C PRO A 202 3.93 -13.33 -4.69
N ILE A 203 2.93 -13.64 -5.51
CA ILE A 203 2.11 -14.85 -5.34
C ILE A 203 2.91 -16.11 -5.61
N ASP A 204 3.68 -16.16 -6.70
CA ASP A 204 4.49 -17.34 -7.05
C ASP A 204 5.51 -17.66 -5.97
N TYR A 205 6.15 -16.61 -5.41
CA TYR A 205 7.08 -16.78 -4.28
C TYR A 205 6.39 -17.41 -3.07
N ARG A 206 5.19 -16.93 -2.69
CA ARG A 206 4.44 -17.51 -1.58
C ARG A 206 4.09 -18.97 -1.85
N LEU A 207 3.57 -19.28 -3.03
CA LEU A 207 3.20 -20.66 -3.40
C LEU A 207 4.41 -21.59 -3.37
N ALA A 208 5.53 -21.19 -3.95
CA ALA A 208 6.75 -22.00 -3.97
C ALA A 208 7.34 -22.25 -2.57
N THR A 209 7.19 -21.28 -1.64
CA THR A 209 7.78 -21.38 -0.30
C THR A 209 6.85 -21.95 0.77
N THR A 210 5.55 -22.06 0.50
CA THR A 210 4.57 -22.67 1.43
C THR A 210 4.17 -24.08 1.04
N ALA A 211 4.53 -24.56 -0.17
CA ALA A 211 4.32 -25.92 -0.62
C ALA A 211 5.43 -26.90 -0.19
N ALA A 212 6.51 -26.37 0.37
CA ALA A 212 7.62 -27.16 0.94
C ALA A 212 7.44 -27.30 2.45
#